data_70969ecc0120c4871dbdde024329c373
#
_entry.id   70969ecc0120c4871dbdde024329c373
#
_cell.length_a   1.000
_cell.length_b   1.000
_cell.length_c   1.000
_cell.angle_alpha   90.00
_cell.angle_beta   90.00
_cell.angle_gamma   90.00
#
_symmetry.space_group_name_H-M   'P 1'
#
loop_
_entity.id
_entity.type
_entity.pdbx_description
1 polymer ?
#
loop_
_entity_poly.entity_id
_entity_poly.type
_entity_poly.pdbx_seq_one_letter_code
_entity_poly.pdbx_strand_id
1 'polypeptide(L)'
;MISKYYDSVAALQVIGCCMRKPEYLAADGQYFFSEHDFCNDLHKVVFGALYSLYNAGVTDHLAREIENYLKDKPKAYAVYKANKGREWMFETHANAHLDAFEYYYNRLKKMSLLRAYDDVGVDVSDIYDPDNILDSSKKQAQDEYLDGTTLEQLADDVEGKFYFIRDLYVDNNDNDSVAIGDNVQKIVDELAQHPARGWAMYDLYEDAIAMGARPGRFYLRSAATGVGRMICRQ
;
A
#
# COMPACT_ATOMS: atom_id res chain seq x y z
N MET A 1 17.90 14.15 -10.73
CA MET A 1 18.60 13.83 -9.47
C MET A 1 18.05 12.50 -9.04
N ILE A 2 18.89 11.50 -8.78
CA ILE A 2 18.41 10.20 -8.29
C ILE A 2 17.97 10.43 -6.84
N SER A 3 16.77 10.01 -6.49
CA SER A 3 16.27 10.17 -5.12
C SER A 3 17.14 9.39 -4.14
N LYS A 4 17.25 9.89 -2.92
CA LYS A 4 18.02 9.30 -1.83
C LYS A 4 17.57 7.86 -1.51
N TYR A 5 16.26 7.61 -1.51
CA TYR A 5 15.66 6.30 -1.23
C TYR A 5 15.31 5.58 -2.53
N TYR A 6 16.30 4.95 -3.15
CA TYR A 6 16.11 4.20 -4.39
C TYR A 6 17.07 3.03 -4.52
N ASP A 7 16.52 1.82 -4.58
CA ASP A 7 17.25 0.60 -4.84
C ASP A 7 17.19 0.29 -6.35
N SER A 8 18.27 0.60 -7.05
CA SER A 8 18.36 0.37 -8.50
C SER A 8 18.36 -1.11 -8.88
N VAL A 9 18.86 -1.98 -8.00
CA VAL A 9 18.89 -3.43 -8.23
C VAL A 9 17.48 -3.99 -8.13
N ALA A 10 16.73 -3.60 -7.08
CA ALA A 10 15.35 -4.01 -6.92
C ALA A 10 14.50 -3.54 -8.11
N ALA A 11 14.64 -2.28 -8.54
CA ALA A 11 13.93 -1.75 -9.70
C ALA A 11 14.26 -2.53 -11.00
N LEU A 12 15.53 -2.84 -11.24
CA LEU A 12 15.99 -3.60 -12.40
C LEU A 12 15.39 -5.02 -12.38
N GLN A 13 15.46 -5.70 -11.24
CA GLN A 13 14.91 -7.05 -11.09
C GLN A 13 13.39 -7.08 -11.30
N VAL A 14 12.67 -6.12 -10.74
CA VAL A 14 11.21 -6.02 -10.92
C VAL A 14 10.87 -5.81 -12.41
N ILE A 15 11.52 -4.87 -13.10
CA ILE A 15 11.28 -4.63 -14.52
C ILE A 15 11.60 -5.87 -15.36
N GLY A 16 12.73 -6.52 -15.08
CA GLY A 16 13.14 -7.74 -15.77
C GLY A 16 12.17 -8.90 -15.58
N CYS A 17 11.70 -9.08 -14.36
CA CYS A 17 10.70 -10.09 -14.05
C CYS A 17 9.35 -9.81 -14.74
N CYS A 18 8.89 -8.56 -14.77
CA CYS A 18 7.67 -8.16 -15.49
C CYS A 18 7.81 -8.33 -17.01
N MET A 19 9.02 -8.17 -17.58
CA MET A 19 9.25 -8.49 -18.99
C MET A 19 9.19 -9.99 -19.28
N ARG A 20 9.60 -10.84 -18.33
CA ARG A 20 9.57 -12.30 -18.48
C ARG A 20 8.23 -12.92 -18.15
N LYS A 21 7.51 -12.32 -17.22
CA LYS A 21 6.20 -12.76 -16.75
C LYS A 21 5.27 -11.55 -16.63
N PRO A 22 4.66 -11.13 -17.73
CA PRO A 22 3.82 -9.93 -17.78
C PRO A 22 2.59 -9.97 -16.88
N GLU A 23 2.17 -11.17 -16.46
CA GLU A 23 1.03 -11.36 -15.56
C GLU A 23 1.23 -10.67 -14.20
N TYR A 24 2.46 -10.36 -13.83
CA TYR A 24 2.74 -9.53 -12.65
C TYR A 24 2.19 -8.09 -12.75
N LEU A 25 1.83 -7.65 -13.97
CA LEU A 25 1.25 -6.32 -14.23
C LEU A 25 -0.29 -6.30 -14.20
N ALA A 26 -0.93 -7.45 -13.94
CA ALA A 26 -2.39 -7.54 -13.94
C ALA A 26 -3.00 -6.59 -12.90
N ALA A 27 -4.03 -5.82 -13.30
CA ALA A 27 -4.66 -4.82 -12.45
C ALA A 27 -5.46 -5.43 -11.26
N ASP A 28 -5.94 -6.66 -11.44
CA ASP A 28 -6.60 -7.48 -10.43
C ASP A 28 -5.62 -8.40 -9.69
N GLY A 29 -4.34 -8.23 -9.96
CA GLY A 29 -3.26 -9.03 -9.44
C GLY A 29 -2.89 -8.69 -8.00
N GLN A 30 -1.97 -9.47 -7.47
CA GLN A 30 -1.40 -9.32 -6.14
C GLN A 30 -0.49 -8.08 -6.03
N TYR A 31 -0.01 -7.53 -7.18
CA TYR A 31 1.02 -6.50 -7.21
C TYR A 31 0.51 -5.20 -7.81
N PHE A 32 0.77 -4.09 -7.10
CA PHE A 32 0.38 -2.75 -7.52
C PHE A 32 1.61 -1.90 -7.81
N PHE A 33 1.61 -1.26 -8.95
CA PHE A 33 2.69 -0.36 -9.36
C PHE A 33 2.17 1.07 -9.50
N SER A 34 3.02 2.01 -9.07
CA SER A 34 2.81 3.45 -9.19
C SER A 34 3.93 4.07 -10.03
N GLU A 35 3.66 5.21 -10.67
CA GLU A 35 4.68 6.01 -11.32
C GLU A 35 5.79 6.47 -10.38
N HIS A 36 5.49 6.54 -9.08
CA HIS A 36 6.43 6.94 -8.03
C HIS A 36 7.38 5.80 -7.61
N ASP A 37 7.14 4.55 -8.01
CA ASP A 37 8.00 3.43 -7.65
C ASP A 37 9.37 3.49 -8.33
N PHE A 38 9.47 4.15 -9.46
CA PHE A 38 10.69 4.29 -10.23
C PHE A 38 11.18 5.75 -10.26
N CYS A 39 12.44 6.01 -9.89
CA CYS A 39 13.04 7.36 -9.89
C CYS A 39 13.93 7.61 -11.10
N ASN A 40 14.57 6.56 -11.61
CA ASN A 40 15.43 6.67 -12.77
C ASN A 40 14.59 6.84 -14.04
N ASP A 41 14.94 7.83 -14.87
CA ASP A 41 14.19 8.18 -16.08
C ASP A 41 14.10 7.01 -17.08
N LEU A 42 15.18 6.23 -17.24
CA LEU A 42 15.14 5.04 -18.08
C LEU A 42 14.16 4.00 -17.54
N HIS A 43 14.20 3.74 -16.22
CA HIS A 43 13.30 2.79 -15.57
C HIS A 43 11.84 3.21 -15.71
N LYS A 44 11.55 4.51 -15.51
CA LYS A 44 10.19 5.08 -15.73
C LYS A 44 9.70 4.88 -17.16
N VAL A 45 10.58 5.20 -18.12
CA VAL A 45 10.24 5.11 -19.55
C VAL A 45 9.99 3.67 -19.97
N VAL A 46 10.88 2.74 -19.58
CA VAL A 46 10.74 1.33 -19.93
C VAL A 46 9.56 0.69 -19.23
N PHE A 47 9.41 0.92 -17.92
CA PHE A 47 8.28 0.37 -17.18
C PHE A 47 6.94 0.94 -17.66
N GLY A 48 6.84 2.24 -17.91
CA GLY A 48 5.63 2.85 -18.45
C GLY A 48 5.25 2.32 -19.84
N ALA A 49 6.23 2.05 -20.71
CA ALA A 49 6.00 1.41 -21.99
C ALA A 49 5.54 -0.04 -21.83
N LEU A 50 6.19 -0.80 -20.94
CA LEU A 50 5.85 -2.18 -20.62
C LEU A 50 4.41 -2.30 -20.10
N TYR A 51 4.04 -1.46 -19.14
CA TYR A 51 2.70 -1.42 -18.56
C TYR A 51 1.64 -1.03 -19.60
N SER A 52 1.94 -0.05 -20.46
CA SER A 52 1.03 0.38 -21.54
C SER A 52 0.80 -0.72 -22.57
N LEU A 53 1.86 -1.45 -22.95
CA LEU A 53 1.79 -2.57 -23.88
C LEU A 53 0.99 -3.73 -23.29
N TYR A 54 1.21 -4.06 -22.03
CA TYR A 54 0.45 -5.09 -21.34
C TYR A 54 -1.06 -4.77 -21.33
N ASN A 55 -1.42 -3.53 -20.98
CA ASN A 55 -2.82 -3.09 -21.01
C ASN A 55 -3.43 -3.06 -22.41
N ALA A 56 -2.61 -2.95 -23.46
CA ALA A 56 -3.02 -3.10 -24.85
C ALA A 56 -3.10 -4.57 -25.31
N GLY A 57 -2.84 -5.54 -24.42
CA GLY A 57 -2.90 -6.98 -24.72
C GLY A 57 -1.64 -7.53 -25.37
N VAL A 58 -0.53 -6.79 -25.40
CA VAL A 58 0.77 -7.24 -25.92
C VAL A 58 1.54 -7.90 -24.81
N THR A 59 1.69 -9.21 -24.87
CA THR A 59 2.42 -10.01 -23.85
C THR A 59 3.68 -10.67 -24.39
N ASP A 60 3.82 -10.77 -25.72
CA ASP A 60 4.95 -11.43 -26.35
C ASP A 60 5.95 -10.42 -26.93
N HIS A 61 7.21 -10.82 -26.99
CA HIS A 61 8.29 -10.04 -27.60
C HIS A 61 8.45 -8.61 -27.06
N LEU A 62 8.17 -8.43 -25.77
CA LEU A 62 8.05 -7.12 -25.11
C LEU A 62 9.26 -6.19 -25.34
N ALA A 63 10.49 -6.71 -25.32
CA ALA A 63 11.67 -5.87 -25.55
C ALA A 63 11.68 -5.18 -26.93
N ARG A 64 11.20 -5.84 -27.97
CA ARG A 64 11.08 -5.27 -29.31
C ARG A 64 9.90 -4.29 -29.40
N GLU A 65 8.79 -4.67 -28.80
CA GLU A 65 7.57 -3.86 -28.83
C GLU A 65 7.72 -2.59 -28.00
N ILE A 66 8.47 -2.64 -26.88
CA ILE A 66 8.83 -1.46 -26.09
C ILE A 66 9.60 -0.45 -26.94
N GLU A 67 10.63 -0.89 -27.70
CA GLU A 67 11.38 0.02 -28.56
C GLU A 67 10.49 0.63 -29.64
N ASN A 68 9.60 -0.15 -30.27
CA ASN A 68 8.67 0.34 -31.29
C ASN A 68 7.67 1.33 -30.70
N TYR A 69 7.08 1.03 -29.54
CA TYR A 69 6.16 1.91 -28.84
C TYR A 69 6.80 3.25 -28.44
N LEU A 70 8.07 3.23 -28.05
CA LEU A 70 8.79 4.44 -27.66
C LEU A 70 9.15 5.33 -28.84
N LYS A 71 9.33 4.78 -30.08
CA LYS A 71 9.63 5.58 -31.28
C LYS A 71 8.56 6.66 -31.55
N ASP A 72 7.32 6.39 -31.21
CA ASP A 72 6.23 7.34 -31.36
C ASP A 72 6.18 8.41 -30.23
N LYS A 73 7.10 8.32 -29.26
CA LYS A 73 7.21 9.21 -28.10
C LYS A 73 8.61 9.86 -28.04
N PRO A 74 8.86 10.96 -28.79
CA PRO A 74 10.21 11.49 -29.00
C PRO A 74 11.02 11.77 -27.72
N LYS A 75 10.37 12.28 -26.67
CA LYS A 75 11.03 12.58 -25.39
C LYS A 75 11.46 11.29 -24.67
N ALA A 76 10.58 10.32 -24.57
CA ALA A 76 10.84 9.04 -23.94
C ALA A 76 11.89 8.24 -24.74
N TYR A 77 11.78 8.26 -26.06
CA TYR A 77 12.76 7.59 -26.94
C TYR A 77 14.15 8.21 -26.86
N ALA A 78 14.25 9.53 -26.65
CA ALA A 78 15.55 10.18 -26.44
C ALA A 78 16.23 9.69 -25.16
N VAL A 79 15.48 9.57 -24.04
CA VAL A 79 15.98 9.00 -22.79
C VAL A 79 16.42 7.56 -22.98
N TYR A 80 15.58 6.75 -23.63
CA TYR A 80 15.87 5.36 -23.94
C TYR A 80 17.16 5.20 -24.74
N LYS A 81 17.35 5.99 -25.80
CA LYS A 81 18.57 5.95 -26.62
C LYS A 81 19.81 6.42 -25.88
N ALA A 82 19.70 7.54 -25.14
CA ALA A 82 20.83 8.09 -24.39
C ALA A 82 21.39 7.09 -23.35
N ASN A 83 20.56 6.22 -22.84
CA ASN A 83 20.91 5.21 -21.83
C ASN A 83 21.12 3.79 -22.42
N LYS A 84 21.33 3.67 -23.74
CA LYS A 84 21.49 2.35 -24.42
C LYS A 84 20.36 1.37 -24.05
N GLY A 85 19.12 1.83 -24.09
CA GLY A 85 17.96 1.13 -23.55
C GLY A 85 17.77 -0.29 -24.11
N ARG A 86 18.20 -0.55 -25.35
CA ARG A 86 18.13 -1.88 -25.96
C ARG A 86 19.05 -2.89 -25.28
N GLU A 87 20.33 -2.52 -25.10
CA GLU A 87 21.29 -3.36 -24.40
C GLU A 87 20.89 -3.55 -22.95
N TRP A 88 20.50 -2.45 -22.30
CA TRP A 88 20.00 -2.46 -20.93
C TRP A 88 18.80 -3.41 -20.75
N MET A 89 17.79 -3.36 -21.63
CA MET A 89 16.65 -4.26 -21.55
C MET A 89 17.04 -5.73 -21.75
N PHE A 90 17.99 -5.99 -22.66
CA PHE A 90 18.47 -7.35 -22.91
C PHE A 90 19.16 -7.93 -21.67
N GLU A 91 20.03 -7.15 -21.04
CA GLU A 91 20.72 -7.53 -19.81
C GLU A 91 19.74 -7.70 -18.65
N THR A 92 18.80 -6.77 -18.50
CA THR A 92 17.76 -6.80 -17.45
C THR A 92 16.88 -8.03 -17.58
N HIS A 93 16.43 -8.34 -18.80
CA HIS A 93 15.63 -9.54 -19.07
C HIS A 93 16.43 -10.83 -18.81
N ALA A 94 17.69 -10.89 -19.23
CA ALA A 94 18.53 -12.07 -19.07
C ALA A 94 18.86 -12.36 -17.59
N ASN A 95 19.07 -11.32 -16.79
CA ASN A 95 19.46 -11.42 -15.38
C ASN A 95 18.28 -11.36 -14.40
N ALA A 96 17.05 -11.42 -14.87
CA ALA A 96 15.88 -11.40 -14.00
C ALA A 96 15.70 -12.73 -13.26
N HIS A 97 15.53 -12.67 -11.96
CA HIS A 97 15.32 -13.81 -11.06
C HIS A 97 13.85 -13.89 -10.63
N LEU A 98 13.07 -14.70 -11.33
CA LEU A 98 11.63 -14.84 -11.07
C LEU A 98 11.34 -15.34 -9.65
N ASP A 99 12.18 -16.24 -9.13
CA ASP A 99 12.01 -16.80 -7.78
C ASP A 99 12.21 -15.76 -6.66
N ALA A 100 12.93 -14.67 -6.96
CA ALA A 100 13.17 -13.58 -6.03
C ALA A 100 12.29 -12.33 -6.29
N PHE A 101 11.29 -12.45 -7.16
CA PHE A 101 10.46 -11.32 -7.56
C PHE A 101 9.79 -10.65 -6.36
N GLU A 102 9.18 -11.41 -5.47
CA GLU A 102 8.47 -10.88 -4.31
C GLU A 102 9.39 -10.10 -3.37
N TYR A 103 10.59 -10.59 -3.14
CA TYR A 103 11.61 -9.89 -2.37
C TYR A 103 11.94 -8.51 -2.98
N TYR A 104 12.23 -8.46 -4.28
CA TYR A 104 12.58 -7.20 -4.95
C TYR A 104 11.39 -6.26 -5.08
N TYR A 105 10.19 -6.78 -5.29
CA TYR A 105 8.98 -6.00 -5.30
C TYR A 105 8.73 -5.33 -3.94
N ASN A 106 8.79 -6.09 -2.86
CA ASN A 106 8.62 -5.56 -1.51
C ASN A 106 9.68 -4.51 -1.17
N ARG A 107 10.94 -4.76 -1.55
CA ARG A 107 12.03 -3.80 -1.35
C ARG A 107 11.79 -2.51 -2.16
N LEU A 108 11.38 -2.62 -3.40
CA LEU A 108 11.01 -1.47 -4.24
C LEU A 108 9.89 -0.64 -3.59
N LYS A 109 8.84 -1.29 -3.08
CA LYS A 109 7.71 -0.61 -2.43
C LYS A 109 8.09 0.06 -1.12
N LYS A 110 8.93 -0.58 -0.30
CA LYS A 110 9.45 0.01 0.94
C LYS A 110 10.30 1.26 0.64
N MET A 111 11.18 1.21 -0.34
CA MET A 111 11.95 2.37 -0.78
C MET A 111 11.06 3.49 -1.31
N SER A 112 9.99 3.15 -2.03
CA SER A 112 9.01 4.13 -2.52
C SER A 112 8.28 4.81 -1.36
N LEU A 113 7.92 4.06 -0.32
CA LEU A 113 7.25 4.58 0.87
C LEU A 113 8.18 5.53 1.64
N LEU A 114 9.43 5.12 1.92
CA LEU A 114 10.42 5.96 2.61
C LEU A 114 10.66 7.26 1.84
N ARG A 115 10.75 7.19 0.52
CA ARG A 115 10.89 8.36 -0.35
C ARG A 115 9.68 9.29 -0.25
N ALA A 116 8.47 8.73 -0.25
CA ALA A 116 7.26 9.53 -0.14
C ALA A 116 7.20 10.30 1.20
N TYR A 117 7.67 9.69 2.29
CA TYR A 117 7.81 10.39 3.57
C TYR A 117 8.91 11.47 3.55
N ASP A 118 10.06 11.17 2.97
CA ASP A 118 11.16 12.15 2.82
C ASP A 118 10.74 13.36 1.96
N ASP A 119 10.01 13.13 0.88
CA ASP A 119 9.49 14.17 -0.03
C ASP A 119 8.52 15.14 0.67
N VAL A 120 7.81 14.70 1.69
CA VAL A 120 6.95 15.56 2.53
C VAL A 120 7.65 16.12 3.77
N GLY A 121 8.96 15.87 3.90
CA GLY A 121 9.81 16.43 4.95
C GLY A 121 9.86 15.61 6.24
N VAL A 122 9.46 14.35 6.21
CA VAL A 122 9.59 13.42 7.34
C VAL A 122 10.96 12.78 7.30
N ASP A 123 11.75 12.95 8.36
CA ASP A 123 13.03 12.28 8.47
C ASP A 123 12.84 10.79 8.79
N VAL A 124 13.30 9.96 7.88
CA VAL A 124 13.27 8.48 7.96
C VAL A 124 14.69 7.87 7.96
N SER A 125 15.73 8.68 8.18
CA SER A 125 17.12 8.24 8.17
C SER A 125 17.50 7.31 9.33
N ASP A 126 16.71 7.28 10.38
CA ASP A 126 16.82 6.30 11.46
C ASP A 126 16.38 4.91 11.03
N ILE A 127 15.39 4.82 10.13
CA ILE A 127 14.89 3.57 9.55
C ILE A 127 15.86 3.07 8.49
N TYR A 128 16.22 3.93 7.55
CA TYR A 128 17.16 3.61 6.48
C TYR A 128 17.95 4.85 6.06
N ASP A 129 19.26 4.78 6.17
CA ASP A 129 20.18 5.86 5.81
C ASP A 129 21.06 5.44 4.62
N PRO A 130 20.67 5.77 3.38
CA PRO A 130 21.46 5.41 2.21
C PRO A 130 22.80 6.12 2.10
N ASP A 131 22.98 7.25 2.83
CA ASP A 131 24.24 8.01 2.86
C ASP A 131 25.23 7.45 3.86
N ASN A 132 24.84 6.47 4.67
CA ASN A 132 25.72 5.80 5.61
C ASN A 132 26.66 4.83 4.87
N ILE A 133 27.86 5.32 4.56
CA ILE A 133 28.90 4.52 3.88
C ILE A 133 29.90 3.94 4.89
N LEU A 134 30.06 4.58 6.04
CA LEU A 134 31.17 4.31 6.96
C LEU A 134 30.82 3.28 8.05
N ASP A 135 29.57 3.23 8.48
CA ASP A 135 29.14 2.30 9.53
C ASP A 135 28.44 1.09 8.90
N SER A 136 29.22 0.06 8.64
CA SER A 136 28.72 -1.19 8.06
C SER A 136 27.76 -1.94 9.00
N SER A 137 27.93 -1.81 10.32
CA SER A 137 27.08 -2.48 11.32
C SER A 137 25.68 -1.85 11.33
N LYS A 138 25.61 -0.50 11.31
CA LYS A 138 24.36 0.23 11.21
C LYS A 138 23.65 -0.09 9.90
N LYS A 139 24.40 -0.11 8.80
CA LYS A 139 23.82 -0.44 7.48
C LYS A 139 23.24 -1.85 7.44
N GLN A 140 23.97 -2.83 7.98
CA GLN A 140 23.49 -4.20 8.04
C GLN A 140 22.22 -4.31 8.89
N ALA A 141 22.18 -3.66 10.06
CA ALA A 141 21.01 -3.66 10.93
C ALA A 141 19.78 -3.02 10.24
N GLN A 142 19.98 -1.92 9.50
CA GLN A 142 18.92 -1.27 8.73
C GLN A 142 18.44 -2.12 7.54
N ASP A 143 19.33 -2.81 6.84
CA ASP A 143 18.99 -3.75 5.78
C ASP A 143 18.19 -4.94 6.34
N GLU A 144 18.65 -5.54 7.45
CA GLU A 144 17.96 -6.64 8.14
C GLU A 144 16.55 -6.21 8.62
N TYR A 145 16.46 -5.02 9.21
CA TYR A 145 15.18 -4.44 9.63
C TYR A 145 14.26 -4.24 8.42
N LEU A 146 14.74 -3.61 7.35
CA LEU A 146 13.95 -3.35 6.16
C LEU A 146 13.48 -4.65 5.48
N ASP A 147 14.32 -5.69 5.46
CA ASP A 147 13.96 -6.97 4.87
C ASP A 147 12.96 -7.76 5.74
N GLY A 148 13.08 -7.67 7.07
CA GLY A 148 12.21 -8.37 8.03
C GLY A 148 10.85 -7.72 8.28
N THR A 149 10.69 -6.42 7.95
CA THR A 149 9.48 -5.64 8.26
C THR A 149 8.52 -5.64 7.07
N THR A 150 7.21 -5.68 7.29
CA THR A 150 6.23 -5.51 6.21
C THR A 150 6.08 -4.04 5.82
N LEU A 151 5.46 -3.76 4.66
CA LEU A 151 5.19 -2.39 4.22
C LEU A 151 4.25 -1.65 5.19
N GLU A 152 3.27 -2.37 5.74
CA GLU A 152 2.32 -1.86 6.72
C GLU A 152 3.02 -1.53 8.05
N GLN A 153 3.82 -2.44 8.57
CA GLN A 153 4.61 -2.17 9.78
C GLN A 153 5.56 -0.98 9.61
N LEU A 154 6.18 -0.85 8.43
CA LEU A 154 7.05 0.28 8.14
C LEU A 154 6.29 1.62 8.14
N ALA A 155 5.05 1.63 7.62
CA ALA A 155 4.18 2.80 7.69
C ALA A 155 3.79 3.11 9.14
N ASP A 156 3.38 2.10 9.91
CA ASP A 156 3.00 2.24 11.32
C ASP A 156 4.15 2.81 12.17
N ASP A 157 5.38 2.38 11.92
CA ASP A 157 6.57 2.88 12.63
C ASP A 157 6.84 4.38 12.37
N VAL A 158 6.60 4.84 11.14
CA VAL A 158 6.70 6.27 10.80
C VAL A 158 5.55 7.05 11.42
N GLU A 159 4.32 6.57 11.28
CA GLU A 159 3.13 7.23 11.80
C GLU A 159 3.10 7.26 13.32
N GLY A 160 3.63 6.23 13.99
CA GLY A 160 3.77 6.19 15.44
C GLY A 160 4.51 7.38 16.03
N LYS A 161 5.51 7.93 15.29
CA LYS A 161 6.21 9.16 15.69
C LYS A 161 5.28 10.37 15.74
N PHE A 162 4.34 10.47 14.81
CA PHE A 162 3.37 11.56 14.77
C PHE A 162 2.34 11.44 15.90
N TYR A 163 1.87 10.22 16.18
CA TYR A 163 0.98 9.97 17.32
C TYR A 163 1.63 10.34 18.62
N PHE A 164 2.89 9.97 18.83
CA PHE A 164 3.65 10.35 20.02
C PHE A 164 3.76 11.88 20.19
N ILE A 165 4.07 12.60 19.09
CA ILE A 165 4.12 14.07 19.13
C ILE A 165 2.75 14.66 19.43
N ARG A 166 1.70 14.13 18.83
CA ARG A 166 0.33 14.57 19.08
C ARG A 166 -0.05 14.38 20.54
N ASP A 167 0.19 13.19 21.09
CA ASP A 167 -0.09 12.90 22.50
C ASP A 167 0.66 13.85 23.43
N LEU A 168 1.91 14.18 23.10
CA LEU A 168 2.74 15.07 23.89
C LEU A 168 2.22 16.52 23.93
N TYR A 169 1.61 17.01 22.84
CA TYR A 169 1.26 18.42 22.71
C TYR A 169 -0.26 18.71 22.66
N VAL A 170 -1.06 17.75 22.26
CA VAL A 170 -2.51 17.95 22.07
C VAL A 170 -3.33 17.30 23.18
N ASP A 171 -2.97 16.08 23.57
CA ASP A 171 -3.79 15.31 24.52
C ASP A 171 -3.40 15.56 26.00
N ASN A 172 -2.41 16.41 26.27
CA ASN A 172 -1.99 16.76 27.64
C ASN A 172 -3.00 17.60 28.44
N ASN A 173 -4.17 17.95 27.89
CA ASN A 173 -5.13 18.83 28.58
C ASN A 173 -6.30 18.11 29.25
N ASP A 174 -6.50 16.80 29.08
CA ASP A 174 -7.63 16.08 29.68
C ASP A 174 -7.34 14.62 30.07
N ASN A 175 -6.06 14.24 30.18
CA ASN A 175 -5.73 12.94 30.74
C ASN A 175 -5.78 12.96 32.28
N ASP A 176 -6.98 13.01 32.83
CA ASP A 176 -7.28 12.13 33.94
C ASP A 176 -7.08 10.70 33.41
N SER A 177 -5.88 10.17 33.60
CA SER A 177 -5.57 8.76 33.37
C SER A 177 -6.42 7.94 34.34
N VAL A 178 -7.66 7.71 33.94
CA VAL A 178 -8.56 6.84 34.65
C VAL A 178 -8.05 5.43 34.42
N ALA A 179 -7.59 4.78 35.47
CA ALA A 179 -7.14 3.39 35.42
C ALA A 179 -8.22 2.58 34.68
N ILE A 180 -7.79 1.72 33.74
CA ILE A 180 -8.69 0.81 33.05
C ILE A 180 -9.45 0.00 34.10
N GLY A 181 -10.69 0.34 34.33
CA GLY A 181 -11.52 -0.29 35.39
C GLY A 181 -12.27 0.68 36.29
N ASP A 182 -11.76 1.88 36.57
CA ASP A 182 -12.39 2.83 37.48
C ASP A 182 -13.70 3.42 36.94
N ASN A 183 -13.85 3.47 35.60
CA ASN A 183 -15.06 3.98 34.94
C ASN A 183 -16.03 2.90 34.44
N VAL A 184 -15.71 1.61 34.60
CA VAL A 184 -16.58 0.54 34.09
C VAL A 184 -17.97 0.63 34.72
N GLN A 185 -18.05 0.87 36.03
CA GLN A 185 -19.33 0.98 36.71
C GLN A 185 -20.13 2.20 36.22
N LYS A 186 -19.46 3.34 35.98
CA LYS A 186 -20.09 4.55 35.44
C LYS A 186 -20.61 4.33 34.02
N ILE A 187 -19.83 3.67 33.16
CA ILE A 187 -20.23 3.31 31.81
C ILE A 187 -21.43 2.33 31.83
N VAL A 188 -21.40 1.36 32.74
CA VAL A 188 -22.51 0.41 32.93
C VAL A 188 -23.77 1.13 33.40
N ASP A 189 -23.64 2.07 34.35
CA ASP A 189 -24.75 2.86 34.88
C ASP A 189 -25.30 3.83 33.80
N GLU A 190 -24.45 4.46 32.98
CA GLU A 190 -24.86 5.28 31.85
C GLU A 190 -25.57 4.47 30.76
N LEU A 191 -25.05 3.27 30.43
CA LEU A 191 -25.71 2.36 29.49
C LEU A 191 -27.05 1.82 30.05
N ALA A 192 -27.15 1.63 31.34
CA ALA A 192 -28.40 1.21 31.98
C ALA A 192 -29.46 2.35 32.01
N GLN A 193 -29.02 3.60 32.23
CA GLN A 193 -29.91 4.78 32.25
C GLN A 193 -30.27 5.26 30.84
N HIS A 194 -29.33 5.11 29.88
CA HIS A 194 -29.50 5.50 28.49
C HIS A 194 -29.16 4.35 27.55
N PRO A 195 -29.95 3.26 27.55
CA PRO A 195 -29.69 2.14 26.66
C PRO A 195 -29.71 2.62 25.22
N ALA A 196 -28.65 2.26 24.46
CA ALA A 196 -28.53 2.63 23.06
C ALA A 196 -29.76 2.09 22.29
N ARG A 197 -30.73 2.94 22.00
CA ARG A 197 -31.88 2.58 21.18
C ARG A 197 -31.45 2.48 19.73
N GLY A 198 -31.85 1.39 19.08
CA GLY A 198 -31.76 1.25 17.64
C GLY A 198 -32.88 2.04 16.93
N TRP A 199 -32.91 1.95 15.61
CA TRP A 199 -33.99 2.54 14.83
C TRP A 199 -35.30 1.79 15.08
N ALA A 200 -36.38 2.54 15.37
CA ALA A 200 -37.69 1.96 15.51
C ALA A 200 -38.09 1.25 14.19
N MET A 201 -38.46 -0.02 14.30
CA MET A 201 -39.03 -0.76 13.18
C MET A 201 -40.57 -0.65 13.26
N TYR A 202 -41.29 -1.69 13.54
CA TYR A 202 -42.74 -1.66 13.78
C TYR A 202 -43.00 -2.01 15.24
N ASP A 203 -44.05 -1.45 15.87
CA ASP A 203 -44.36 -1.63 17.28
C ASP A 203 -44.32 -3.09 17.77
N LEU A 204 -44.75 -4.03 16.94
CA LEU A 204 -44.70 -5.48 17.23
C LEU A 204 -43.28 -6.07 17.28
N TYR A 205 -42.26 -5.36 16.79
CA TYR A 205 -40.88 -5.87 16.74
C TYR A 205 -39.97 -5.16 17.74
N GLU A 206 -40.37 -4.02 18.31
CA GLU A 206 -39.54 -3.32 19.30
C GLU A 206 -39.30 -4.22 20.52
N ASP A 207 -40.34 -4.94 20.99
CA ASP A 207 -40.22 -5.85 22.12
C ASP A 207 -39.40 -7.10 21.78
N ALA A 208 -39.47 -7.60 20.53
CA ALA A 208 -38.77 -8.80 20.10
C ALA A 208 -37.28 -8.56 19.75
N ILE A 209 -36.93 -7.33 19.38
CA ILE A 209 -35.55 -6.96 18.96
C ILE A 209 -34.87 -6.12 20.05
N ALA A 210 -35.35 -6.13 21.27
CA ALA A 210 -34.74 -5.44 22.38
C ALA A 210 -34.27 -4.02 22.02
N MET A 211 -35.20 -3.10 21.80
CA MET A 211 -35.00 -1.67 21.54
C MET A 211 -34.60 -1.25 20.11
N GLY A 212 -34.98 -2.05 19.09
CA GLY A 212 -34.85 -1.65 17.68
C GLY A 212 -33.62 -2.16 16.93
N ALA A 213 -33.61 -1.93 15.61
CA ALA A 213 -32.53 -2.38 14.73
C ALA A 213 -31.26 -1.55 14.92
N ARG A 214 -30.10 -2.20 15.08
CA ARG A 214 -28.80 -1.58 15.33
C ARG A 214 -27.89 -1.68 14.11
N PRO A 215 -27.08 -0.66 13.80
CA PRO A 215 -26.05 -0.74 12.79
C PRO A 215 -25.11 -1.93 13.03
N GLY A 216 -24.65 -2.58 11.96
CA GLY A 216 -23.74 -3.73 12.05
C GLY A 216 -24.38 -5.04 12.49
N ARG A 217 -25.71 -5.12 12.63
CA ARG A 217 -26.44 -6.35 12.91
C ARG A 217 -27.26 -6.78 11.71
N PHE A 218 -27.31 -8.08 11.47
CA PHE A 218 -28.13 -8.68 10.43
C PHE A 218 -29.42 -9.21 11.05
N TYR A 219 -30.56 -8.82 10.49
CA TYR A 219 -31.89 -9.23 10.96
C TYR A 219 -32.59 -10.05 9.88
N LEU A 220 -32.90 -11.30 10.16
CA LEU A 220 -33.61 -12.18 9.26
C LEU A 220 -35.09 -12.27 9.65
N ARG A 221 -35.95 -11.92 8.71
CA ARG A 221 -37.41 -12.13 8.86
C ARG A 221 -37.85 -13.32 8.03
N SER A 222 -38.42 -14.31 8.66
CA SER A 222 -39.03 -15.47 7.99
C SER A 222 -40.55 -15.44 8.15
N ALA A 223 -41.25 -15.82 7.11
CA ALA A 223 -42.69 -16.00 7.14
C ALA A 223 -43.08 -17.20 6.28
N ALA A 224 -44.19 -17.84 6.62
CA ALA A 224 -44.73 -18.94 5.83
C ALA A 224 -45.11 -18.46 4.40
N THR A 225 -45.10 -19.38 3.46
CA THR A 225 -45.47 -19.07 2.06
C THR A 225 -46.93 -18.61 2.00
N GLY A 226 -47.20 -17.46 1.36
CA GLY A 226 -48.54 -16.89 1.20
C GLY A 226 -48.90 -15.75 2.18
N VAL A 227 -48.08 -15.50 3.21
CA VAL A 227 -48.24 -14.37 4.13
C VAL A 227 -47.42 -13.21 3.60
N GLY A 228 -48.00 -12.30 2.83
CA GLY A 228 -47.36 -11.18 2.11
C GLY A 228 -46.09 -10.63 2.76
N ARG A 229 -44.95 -10.85 2.13
CA ARG A 229 -43.65 -10.25 2.55
C ARG A 229 -43.54 -8.85 1.97
N MET A 230 -43.59 -7.84 2.81
CA MET A 230 -43.20 -6.51 2.38
C MET A 230 -41.67 -6.42 2.40
N ILE A 231 -41.07 -6.21 1.25
CA ILE A 231 -39.62 -5.96 1.13
C ILE A 231 -39.45 -4.46 1.34
N CYS A 232 -39.01 -4.05 2.54
CA CYS A 232 -38.50 -2.71 2.75
C CYS A 232 -37.09 -2.64 2.17
N ARG A 233 -36.93 -1.96 1.03
CA ARG A 233 -35.62 -1.47 0.58
C ARG A 233 -35.35 -0.15 1.30
N GLN A 234 -34.24 -0.08 2.00
CA GLN A 234 -33.58 1.18 2.34
C GLN A 234 -32.61 1.55 1.22
#